data_dacc4fbaac0a37eed02dbb112ddc7ef7
#
_entry.id   dacc4fbaac0a37eed02dbb112ddc7ef7
#
_cell.length_a   1.000
_cell.length_b   1.000
_cell.length_c   1.000
_cell.angle_alpha   90.00
_cell.angle_beta   90.00
_cell.angle_gamma   90.00
#
_symmetry.space_group_name_H-M   'P 1'
#
loop_
_entity.id
_entity.type
_entity.pdbx_description
1 polymer ?
#
loop_
_entity_poly.entity_id
_entity_poly.type
_entity_poly.pdbx_seq_one_letter_code
_entity_poly.pdbx_strand_id
1 'polypeptide(L)'
;IFFVVHRYNDLQRQLEDAGASIIEPLAVSTEYGMSLQNRESIGQLISVLHRRHSDIVRAISVYDENNRLFVTSNFHLDPSSMQLGSNVPFPRQLTVTRDGDIMILRTPIISESYSPDESPSSDAKNSQNMLGYIALELDLKSVRLQQYKEIFISSVMMLFCIGIALIFGWRLMRDVTGPIRNMVNT
;
A
#
# COMPACT_ATOMS: atom_id res chain seq x y z
N ILE A 1 -5.52 17.98 -16.83
CA ILE A 1 -4.22 17.80 -16.16
C ILE A 1 -4.38 17.87 -14.65
N PHE A 2 -5.10 18.86 -14.09
CA PHE A 2 -5.30 19.04 -12.64
C PHE A 2 -5.96 17.81 -11.95
N PHE A 3 -6.93 17.19 -12.58
CA PHE A 3 -7.65 16.02 -12.06
C PHE A 3 -6.77 14.77 -11.95
N VAL A 4 -5.84 14.57 -12.89
CA VAL A 4 -4.93 13.41 -12.91
C VAL A 4 -3.90 13.51 -11.79
N VAL A 5 -3.35 14.71 -11.55
CA VAL A 5 -2.36 14.94 -10.48
C VAL A 5 -2.99 14.77 -9.09
N HIS A 6 -4.22 15.26 -8.90
CA HIS A 6 -4.91 15.12 -7.61
C HIS A 6 -5.20 13.65 -7.29
N ARG A 7 -5.67 12.90 -8.28
CA ARG A 7 -5.96 11.46 -8.13
C ARG A 7 -4.71 10.61 -7.89
N TYR A 8 -3.58 11.02 -8.46
CA TYR A 8 -2.29 10.35 -8.20
C TYR A 8 -1.83 10.53 -6.74
N ASN A 9 -1.96 11.72 -6.20
CA ASN A 9 -1.63 12.01 -4.80
C ASN A 9 -2.55 11.27 -3.82
N ASP A 10 -3.84 11.18 -4.14
CA ASP A 10 -4.81 10.45 -3.30
C ASP A 10 -4.51 8.95 -3.26
N LEU A 11 -4.15 8.36 -4.41
CA LEU A 11 -3.77 6.97 -4.48
C LEU A 11 -2.51 6.67 -3.65
N GLN A 12 -1.52 7.55 -3.74
CA GLN A 12 -0.30 7.39 -2.95
C GLN A 12 -0.57 7.45 -1.45
N ARG A 13 -1.43 8.37 -0.99
CA ARG A 13 -1.84 8.44 0.42
C ARG A 13 -2.57 7.18 0.85
N GLN A 14 -3.52 6.70 0.06
CA GLN A 14 -4.23 5.46 0.35
C GLN A 14 -3.29 4.25 0.48
N LEU A 15 -2.27 4.15 -0.37
CA LEU A 15 -1.26 3.10 -0.28
C LEU A 15 -0.37 3.26 0.95
N GLU A 16 0.01 4.48 1.28
CA GLU A 16 0.79 4.81 2.48
C GLU A 16 0.00 4.43 3.75
N ASP A 17 -1.27 4.81 3.82
CA ASP A 17 -2.17 4.47 4.94
C ASP A 17 -2.39 2.94 5.02
N ALA A 18 -2.60 2.27 3.90
CA ALA A 18 -2.72 0.82 3.83
C ALA A 18 -1.42 0.13 4.29
N GLY A 19 -0.26 0.61 3.82
CA GLY A 19 1.04 0.10 4.24
C GLY A 19 1.30 0.33 5.73
N ALA A 20 0.99 1.51 6.26
CA ALA A 20 1.11 1.83 7.68
C ALA A 20 0.25 0.88 8.54
N SER A 21 -1.00 0.64 8.13
CA SER A 21 -1.91 -0.28 8.83
C SER A 21 -1.42 -1.74 8.88
N ILE A 22 -0.53 -2.12 7.98
CA ILE A 22 0.09 -3.45 7.96
C ILE A 22 1.38 -3.46 8.78
N ILE A 23 2.27 -2.47 8.57
CA ILE A 23 3.63 -2.50 9.10
C ILE A 23 3.69 -2.16 10.59
N GLU A 24 2.84 -1.26 11.09
CA GLU A 24 2.86 -0.84 12.50
C GLU A 24 2.47 -1.98 13.46
N PRO A 25 1.33 -2.70 13.27
CA PRO A 25 1.02 -3.86 14.11
C PRO A 25 2.04 -5.00 13.95
N LEU A 26 2.63 -5.12 12.75
CA LEU A 26 3.66 -6.11 12.49
C LEU A 26 4.92 -5.84 13.31
N ALA A 27 5.33 -4.57 13.47
CA ALA A 27 6.49 -4.20 14.28
C ALA A 27 6.31 -4.63 15.74
N VAL A 28 5.14 -4.38 16.31
CA VAL A 28 4.79 -4.82 17.68
C VAL A 28 4.81 -6.35 17.79
N SER A 29 4.20 -7.04 16.81
CA SER A 29 4.15 -8.51 16.82
C SER A 29 5.53 -9.17 16.63
N THR A 30 6.45 -8.47 15.98
CA THR A 30 7.80 -8.97 15.69
C THR A 30 8.78 -8.74 16.85
N GLU A 31 8.49 -7.80 17.75
CA GLU A 31 9.32 -7.48 18.91
C GLU A 31 9.69 -8.72 19.72
N TYR A 32 8.69 -9.50 20.10
CA TYR A 32 8.91 -10.72 20.90
C TYR A 32 9.76 -11.76 20.16
N GLY A 33 9.48 -11.95 18.87
CA GLY A 33 10.26 -12.87 18.04
C GLY A 33 11.71 -12.43 17.85
N MET A 34 11.96 -11.13 17.74
CA MET A 34 13.30 -10.54 17.64
C MET A 34 14.08 -10.72 18.96
N SER A 35 13.45 -10.45 20.10
CA SER A 35 14.06 -10.61 21.43
C SER A 35 14.48 -12.06 21.70
N LEU A 36 13.71 -13.03 21.21
CA LEU A 36 14.02 -14.47 21.31
C LEU A 36 14.87 -15.00 20.15
N GLN A 37 15.23 -14.16 19.19
CA GLN A 37 15.92 -14.52 17.93
C GLN A 37 15.21 -15.66 17.16
N ASN A 38 13.90 -15.73 17.24
CA ASN A 38 13.08 -16.75 16.61
C ASN A 38 12.74 -16.37 15.16
N ARG A 39 13.68 -16.61 14.25
CA ARG A 39 13.52 -16.31 12.81
C ARG A 39 12.37 -17.06 12.16
N GLU A 40 12.10 -18.28 12.61
CA GLU A 40 11.06 -19.13 12.02
C GLU A 40 9.66 -18.53 12.27
N SER A 41 9.39 -18.15 13.52
CA SER A 41 8.11 -17.52 13.90
C SER A 41 7.86 -16.23 13.13
N ILE A 42 8.88 -15.36 13.06
CA ILE A 42 8.78 -14.11 12.29
C ILE A 42 8.61 -14.40 10.80
N GLY A 43 9.36 -15.37 10.25
CA GLY A 43 9.26 -15.77 8.86
C GLY A 43 7.86 -16.26 8.49
N GLN A 44 7.24 -17.06 9.34
CA GLN A 44 5.86 -17.52 9.17
C GLN A 44 4.87 -16.34 9.18
N LEU A 45 5.01 -15.44 10.15
CA LEU A 45 4.15 -14.27 10.28
C LEU A 45 4.20 -13.37 9.04
N ILE A 46 5.40 -12.96 8.61
CA ILE A 46 5.56 -12.09 7.44
C ILE A 46 5.14 -12.78 6.14
N SER A 47 5.31 -14.11 6.02
CA SER A 47 4.89 -14.88 4.86
C SER A 47 3.36 -14.97 4.75
N VAL A 48 2.67 -15.10 5.87
CA VAL A 48 1.19 -15.08 5.92
C VAL A 48 0.67 -13.70 5.52
N LEU A 49 1.24 -12.64 6.08
CA LEU A 49 0.84 -11.26 5.74
C LEU A 49 1.14 -10.93 4.28
N HIS A 50 2.30 -11.30 3.76
CA HIS A 50 2.65 -11.13 2.35
C HIS A 50 1.62 -11.82 1.44
N ARG A 51 1.26 -13.09 1.72
CA ARG A 51 0.24 -13.81 0.93
C ARG A 51 -1.13 -13.15 0.99
N ARG A 52 -1.50 -12.63 2.16
CA ARG A 52 -2.81 -11.98 2.37
C ARG A 52 -2.94 -10.67 1.60
N HIS A 53 -1.85 -9.95 1.44
CA HIS A 53 -1.79 -8.64 0.80
C HIS A 53 -0.93 -8.65 -0.48
N SER A 54 -0.84 -9.80 -1.16
CA SER A 54 -0.01 -10.00 -2.35
C SER A 54 -0.41 -9.16 -3.56
N ASP A 55 -1.56 -8.51 -3.51
CA ASP A 55 -2.05 -7.54 -4.49
C ASP A 55 -1.30 -6.21 -4.44
N ILE A 56 -0.83 -5.80 -3.25
CA ILE A 56 -0.12 -4.53 -3.03
C ILE A 56 1.28 -4.72 -2.44
N VAL A 57 1.49 -5.79 -1.65
CA VAL A 57 2.75 -6.08 -0.98
C VAL A 57 3.65 -6.93 -1.87
N ARG A 58 4.83 -6.41 -2.16
CA ARG A 58 5.84 -7.10 -2.97
C ARG A 58 6.81 -7.91 -2.12
N ALA A 59 7.21 -7.36 -0.99
CA ALA A 59 8.05 -8.04 0.00
C ALA A 59 7.93 -7.39 1.38
N ILE A 60 8.19 -8.19 2.42
CA ILE A 60 8.36 -7.74 3.80
C ILE A 60 9.70 -8.27 4.27
N SER A 61 10.56 -7.41 4.79
CA SER A 61 11.87 -7.79 5.31
C SER A 61 12.10 -7.19 6.68
N VAL A 62 12.73 -7.96 7.56
CA VAL A 62 13.10 -7.55 8.92
C VAL A 62 14.62 -7.47 9.00
N TYR A 63 15.12 -6.38 9.57
CA TYR A 63 16.55 -6.12 9.76
C TYR A 63 16.85 -5.95 11.23
N ASP A 64 18.04 -6.41 11.65
CA ASP A 64 18.53 -6.26 13.01
C ASP A 64 19.11 -4.85 13.29
N GLU A 65 19.55 -4.62 14.51
CA GLU A 65 20.21 -3.38 14.97
C GLU A 65 21.50 -3.04 14.19
N ASN A 66 22.11 -4.03 13.54
CA ASN A 66 23.31 -3.86 12.72
C ASN A 66 22.99 -3.67 11.22
N ASN A 67 21.73 -3.44 10.89
CA ASN A 67 21.27 -3.32 9.50
C ASN A 67 21.50 -4.60 8.67
N ARG A 68 21.52 -5.77 9.29
CA ARG A 68 21.65 -7.07 8.63
C ARG A 68 20.26 -7.67 8.44
N LEU A 69 20.06 -8.31 7.30
CA LEU A 69 18.81 -9.02 7.02
C LEU A 69 18.60 -10.14 8.04
N PHE A 70 17.54 -10.03 8.82
CA PHE A 70 17.12 -11.07 9.76
C PHE A 70 16.24 -12.10 9.06
N VAL A 71 15.18 -11.68 8.37
CA VAL A 71 14.27 -12.55 7.61
C VAL A 71 13.55 -11.76 6.53
N THR A 72 13.17 -12.43 5.43
CA THR A 72 12.37 -11.85 4.33
C THR A 72 11.23 -12.77 3.93
N SER A 73 10.12 -12.21 3.47
CA SER A 73 8.96 -12.95 2.94
C SER A 73 9.11 -13.33 1.48
N ASN A 74 10.03 -12.70 0.75
CA ASN A 74 10.25 -12.95 -0.67
C ASN A 74 11.74 -13.18 -0.97
N PHE A 75 12.13 -14.43 -1.09
CA PHE A 75 13.53 -14.83 -1.36
C PHE A 75 13.97 -14.61 -2.82
N HIS A 76 13.04 -14.31 -3.72
CA HIS A 76 13.35 -14.04 -5.13
C HIS A 76 13.65 -12.57 -5.39
N LEU A 77 13.32 -11.70 -4.43
CA LEU A 77 13.59 -10.28 -4.52
C LEU A 77 14.89 -9.96 -3.79
N ASP A 78 15.72 -9.08 -4.38
CA ASP A 78 16.91 -8.58 -3.70
C ASP A 78 16.50 -7.68 -2.52
N PRO A 79 16.75 -8.09 -1.26
CA PRO A 79 16.37 -7.30 -0.10
C PRO A 79 17.22 -6.04 0.07
N SER A 80 18.29 -5.85 -0.70
CA SER A 80 19.17 -4.69 -0.59
C SER A 80 18.47 -3.36 -0.89
N SER A 81 17.43 -3.37 -1.72
CA SER A 81 16.60 -2.19 -2.01
C SER A 81 15.85 -1.66 -0.77
N MET A 82 15.48 -2.57 0.13
CA MET A 82 14.77 -2.25 1.37
C MET A 82 15.72 -1.91 2.53
N GLN A 83 16.99 -2.30 2.42
CA GLN A 83 18.01 -2.04 3.42
C GLN A 83 18.32 -0.54 3.50
N LEU A 84 18.65 -0.07 4.70
CA LEU A 84 19.10 1.31 4.89
C LEU A 84 20.51 1.48 4.30
N GLY A 85 20.72 2.58 3.59
CA GLY A 85 22.06 2.96 3.13
C GLY A 85 23.00 3.22 4.30
N SER A 86 24.30 3.00 4.11
CA SER A 86 25.33 3.09 5.16
C SER A 86 25.36 4.43 5.93
N ASN A 87 24.83 5.50 5.35
CA ASN A 87 24.82 6.84 5.95
C ASN A 87 23.42 7.31 6.40
N VAL A 88 22.40 6.43 6.35
CA VAL A 88 21.04 6.78 6.73
C VAL A 88 20.82 6.38 8.18
N PRO A 89 20.37 7.29 9.06
CA PRO A 89 20.07 6.94 10.44
C PRO A 89 18.90 5.97 10.52
N PHE A 90 18.90 5.13 11.54
CA PHE A 90 17.78 4.22 11.80
C PHE A 90 16.46 4.99 11.98
N PRO A 91 15.35 4.47 11.46
CA PRO A 91 14.07 5.13 11.60
C PRO A 91 13.65 5.14 13.08
N ARG A 92 13.26 6.30 13.57
CA ARG A 92 12.66 6.46 14.92
C ARG A 92 11.14 6.40 14.90
N GLN A 93 10.56 6.53 13.73
CA GLN A 93 9.14 6.48 13.45
C GLN A 93 8.94 5.93 12.05
N LEU A 94 7.71 5.71 11.63
CA LEU A 94 7.38 5.30 10.27
C LEU A 94 8.00 6.27 9.26
N THR A 95 8.81 5.76 8.37
CA THR A 95 9.42 6.49 7.25
C THR A 95 8.98 5.90 5.94
N VAL A 96 8.68 6.76 4.97
CA VAL A 96 8.25 6.39 3.62
C VAL A 96 9.29 6.88 2.62
N THR A 97 9.84 5.95 1.85
CA THR A 97 10.77 6.25 0.75
C THR A 97 10.10 5.82 -0.55
N ARG A 98 10.20 6.64 -1.59
CA ARG A 98 9.61 6.36 -2.90
C ARG A 98 10.70 6.31 -3.95
N ASP A 99 10.67 5.26 -4.74
CA ASP A 99 11.58 5.09 -5.89
C ASP A 99 10.77 4.60 -7.09
N GLY A 100 10.41 5.54 -7.97
CA GLY A 100 9.61 5.27 -9.15
C GLY A 100 8.23 4.67 -8.82
N ASP A 101 8.03 3.42 -9.22
CA ASP A 101 6.79 2.65 -9.01
C ASP A 101 6.80 1.81 -7.72
N ILE A 102 7.81 1.98 -6.88
CA ILE A 102 7.98 1.25 -5.62
C ILE A 102 7.88 2.23 -4.46
N MET A 103 7.15 1.83 -3.42
CA MET A 103 7.08 2.55 -2.15
C MET A 103 7.61 1.65 -1.05
N ILE A 104 8.58 2.14 -0.28
CA ILE A 104 9.18 1.40 0.83
C ILE A 104 8.83 2.13 2.12
N LEU A 105 8.11 1.44 3.00
CA LEU A 105 7.81 1.89 4.35
C LEU A 105 8.77 1.21 5.31
N ARG A 106 9.33 1.97 6.27
CA ARG A 106 10.20 1.43 7.31
C ARG A 106 9.70 1.90 8.67
N THR A 107 9.60 0.97 9.62
CA THR A 107 9.20 1.26 10.99
C THR A 107 10.16 0.59 11.96
N PRO A 108 10.53 1.25 13.09
CA PRO A 108 11.41 0.64 14.09
C PRO A 108 10.71 -0.48 14.84
N ILE A 109 11.49 -1.47 15.29
CA ILE A 109 11.09 -2.47 16.26
C ILE A 109 11.74 -2.06 17.58
N ILE A 110 10.90 -1.67 18.53
CA ILE A 110 11.36 -1.13 19.82
C ILE A 110 10.98 -2.13 20.90
N SER A 111 11.93 -2.48 21.76
CA SER A 111 11.64 -3.30 22.95
C SER A 111 11.05 -2.41 24.04
N GLU A 112 9.81 -2.69 24.42
CA GLU A 112 9.20 -2.14 25.63
C GLU A 112 9.62 -2.99 26.84
N SER A 113 10.92 -2.95 27.20
CA SER A 113 11.37 -3.58 28.45
C SER A 113 10.80 -2.80 29.64
N TYR A 114 9.68 -3.24 30.14
CA TYR A 114 9.17 -2.79 31.43
C TYR A 114 10.05 -3.38 32.53
N SER A 115 11.04 -2.63 33.03
CA SER A 115 11.74 -2.94 34.28
C SER A 115 10.87 -2.48 35.46
N PRO A 116 10.27 -3.39 36.23
CA PRO A 116 9.42 -3.02 37.36
C PRO A 116 10.17 -2.37 38.53
N ASP A 117 11.53 -2.36 38.50
CA ASP A 117 12.38 -1.90 39.59
C ASP A 117 13.04 -0.52 39.37
N GLU A 118 12.84 0.15 38.25
CA GLU A 118 13.40 1.49 38.05
C GLU A 118 12.40 2.57 38.51
N SER A 119 12.79 3.25 39.60
CA SER A 119 12.15 4.51 40.01
C SER A 119 12.08 5.49 38.86
N PRO A 120 11.03 6.31 38.76
CA PRO A 120 10.85 7.25 37.66
C PRO A 120 11.85 8.42 37.76
N SER A 121 13.12 8.15 37.51
CA SER A 121 14.11 9.19 37.26
C SER A 121 13.92 9.69 35.84
N SER A 122 13.79 10.99 35.69
CA SER A 122 13.46 11.73 34.49
C SER A 122 14.36 11.50 33.27
N ASP A 123 15.43 10.76 33.40
CA ASP A 123 16.40 10.44 32.35
C ASP A 123 16.18 9.07 31.66
N ALA A 124 15.25 8.23 32.18
CA ALA A 124 14.93 6.91 31.62
C ALA A 124 14.10 6.97 30.31
N LYS A 125 13.69 8.17 29.85
CA LYS A 125 12.89 8.35 28.63
C LYS A 125 13.62 8.09 27.30
N ASN A 126 14.92 7.81 27.31
CA ASN A 126 15.72 7.71 26.08
C ASN A 126 16.36 6.33 25.80
N SER A 127 16.12 5.33 26.63
CA SER A 127 16.67 3.98 26.40
C SER A 127 15.59 3.03 25.83
N GLN A 128 14.86 3.46 24.81
CA GLN A 128 14.12 2.52 23.98
C GLN A 128 15.15 1.65 23.26
N ASN A 129 15.27 0.40 23.71
CA ASN A 129 16.21 -0.55 23.13
C ASN A 129 15.68 -0.93 21.74
N MET A 130 16.27 -0.35 20.71
CA MET A 130 15.90 -0.61 19.32
C MET A 130 16.46 -1.97 18.90
N LEU A 131 15.60 -2.92 18.61
CA LEU A 131 15.96 -4.28 18.16
C LEU A 131 16.27 -4.34 16.66
N GLY A 132 15.76 -3.39 15.89
CA GLY A 132 15.90 -3.37 14.46
C GLY A 132 14.78 -2.58 13.78
N TYR A 133 14.50 -2.90 12.53
CA TYR A 133 13.38 -2.30 11.79
C TYR A 133 12.76 -3.28 10.81
N ILE A 134 11.49 -3.03 10.46
CA ILE A 134 10.79 -3.71 9.37
C ILE A 134 10.75 -2.79 8.18
N ALA A 135 10.97 -3.36 7.00
CA ALA A 135 10.77 -2.71 5.71
C ALA A 135 9.67 -3.45 4.94
N LEU A 136 8.71 -2.69 4.44
CA LEU A 136 7.60 -3.15 3.61
C LEU A 136 7.72 -2.51 2.23
N GLU A 137 7.85 -3.33 1.19
CA GLU A 137 7.87 -2.89 -0.20
C GLU A 137 6.49 -3.05 -0.83
N LEU A 138 5.91 -1.94 -1.32
CA LEU A 138 4.63 -1.88 -2.00
C LEU A 138 4.82 -1.59 -3.48
N ASP A 139 4.02 -2.25 -4.33
CA ASP A 139 4.00 -2.05 -5.78
C ASP A 139 2.87 -1.10 -6.20
N LEU A 140 3.25 0.12 -6.57
CA LEU A 140 2.32 1.11 -7.12
C LEU A 140 1.80 0.74 -8.52
N LYS A 141 2.56 -0.07 -9.27
CA LYS A 141 2.21 -0.43 -10.65
C LYS A 141 1.01 -1.38 -10.70
N SER A 142 0.96 -2.38 -9.83
CA SER A 142 -0.16 -3.33 -9.79
C SER A 142 -1.47 -2.64 -9.43
N VAL A 143 -1.46 -1.73 -8.46
CA VAL A 143 -2.63 -0.94 -8.07
C VAL A 143 -3.08 -0.02 -9.21
N ARG A 144 -2.14 0.61 -9.91
CA ARG A 144 -2.43 1.49 -11.06
C ARG A 144 -3.08 0.72 -12.21
N LEU A 145 -2.58 -0.47 -12.53
CA LEU A 145 -3.14 -1.32 -13.58
C LEU A 145 -4.57 -1.78 -13.26
N GLN A 146 -4.85 -2.13 -12.03
CA GLN A 146 -6.19 -2.51 -11.59
C GLN A 146 -7.18 -1.35 -11.75
N GLN A 147 -6.80 -0.13 -11.37
CA GLN A 147 -7.63 1.06 -11.56
C GLN A 147 -7.89 1.39 -13.03
N TYR A 148 -6.90 1.26 -13.91
CA TYR A 148 -7.12 1.47 -15.34
C TYR A 148 -8.16 0.50 -15.92
N LYS A 149 -8.14 -0.75 -15.48
CA LYS A 149 -9.11 -1.77 -15.88
C LYS A 149 -10.53 -1.39 -15.46
N GLU A 150 -10.72 -0.93 -14.23
CA GLU A 150 -12.02 -0.50 -13.71
C GLU A 150 -12.55 0.74 -14.44
N ILE A 151 -11.69 1.74 -14.69
CA ILE A 151 -12.04 2.95 -15.44
C ILE A 151 -12.44 2.59 -16.88
N PHE A 152 -11.70 1.68 -17.50
CA PHE A 152 -11.99 1.23 -18.87
C PHE A 152 -13.36 0.54 -18.95
N ILE A 153 -13.65 -0.40 -18.04
CA ILE A 153 -14.94 -1.10 -17.99
C ILE A 153 -16.08 -0.09 -17.77
N SER A 154 -15.91 0.84 -16.82
CA SER A 154 -16.91 1.88 -16.54
C SER A 154 -17.15 2.79 -17.74
N SER A 155 -16.08 3.18 -18.47
CA SER A 155 -16.16 4.00 -19.67
C SER A 155 -16.90 3.28 -20.81
N VAL A 156 -16.63 2.00 -21.02
CA VAL A 156 -17.32 1.17 -22.03
C VAL A 156 -18.81 1.06 -21.71
N MET A 157 -19.17 0.81 -20.44
CA MET A 157 -20.56 0.76 -19.99
C MET A 157 -21.29 2.10 -20.23
N MET A 158 -20.63 3.23 -19.94
CA MET A 158 -21.19 4.55 -20.18
C MET A 158 -21.45 4.80 -21.66
N LEU A 159 -20.50 4.47 -22.54
CA LEU A 159 -20.66 4.56 -23.98
C LEU A 159 -21.82 3.71 -24.53
N PHE A 160 -21.95 2.49 -23.95
CA PHE A 160 -23.06 1.59 -24.31
C PHE A 160 -24.42 2.18 -23.91
N CYS A 161 -24.56 2.75 -22.72
CA CYS A 161 -25.79 3.42 -22.29
C CYS A 161 -26.14 4.63 -23.16
N ILE A 162 -25.14 5.44 -23.52
CA ILE A 162 -25.34 6.58 -24.44
C ILE A 162 -25.79 6.09 -25.83
N GLY A 163 -25.18 5.02 -26.34
CA GLY A 163 -25.57 4.40 -27.60
C GLY A 163 -27.03 3.94 -27.62
N ILE A 164 -27.47 3.28 -26.56
CA ILE A 164 -28.87 2.85 -26.40
C ILE A 164 -29.79 4.08 -26.35
N ALA A 165 -29.45 5.10 -25.57
CA ALA A 165 -30.27 6.32 -25.47
C ALA A 165 -30.42 7.04 -26.81
N LEU A 166 -29.34 7.10 -27.61
CA LEU A 166 -29.39 7.71 -28.96
C LEU A 166 -30.27 6.90 -29.92
N ILE A 167 -30.19 5.57 -29.88
CA ILE A 167 -31.04 4.70 -30.73
C ILE A 167 -32.50 4.86 -30.34
N PHE A 168 -32.84 4.89 -29.07
CA PHE A 168 -34.19 5.13 -28.58
C PHE A 168 -34.70 6.53 -28.94
N GLY A 169 -33.88 7.55 -28.74
CA GLY A 169 -34.20 8.95 -29.13
C GLY A 169 -34.48 9.10 -30.63
N TRP A 170 -33.62 8.48 -31.44
CA TRP A 170 -33.81 8.49 -32.90
C TRP A 170 -35.09 7.76 -33.33
N ARG A 171 -35.38 6.63 -32.70
CA ARG A 171 -36.60 5.87 -32.99
C ARG A 171 -37.87 6.63 -32.60
N LEU A 172 -37.90 7.25 -31.42
CA LEU A 172 -38.99 8.11 -30.96
C LEU A 172 -39.22 9.30 -31.88
N MET A 173 -38.15 9.99 -32.31
CA MET A 173 -38.24 11.12 -33.27
C MET A 173 -38.85 10.65 -34.58
N ARG A 174 -38.49 9.51 -35.10
CA ARG A 174 -39.02 8.96 -36.34
C ARG A 174 -40.51 8.63 -36.24
N ASP A 175 -40.93 8.07 -35.10
CA ASP A 175 -42.31 7.67 -34.87
C ASP A 175 -43.25 8.89 -34.64
N VAL A 176 -42.71 9.98 -34.08
CA VAL A 176 -43.48 11.21 -33.84
C VAL A 176 -43.51 12.13 -35.07
N THR A 177 -42.41 12.20 -35.83
CA THR A 177 -42.30 13.13 -36.98
C THR A 177 -43.00 12.58 -38.26
N GLY A 178 -43.14 11.24 -38.35
CA GLY A 178 -43.82 10.58 -39.49
C GLY A 178 -45.29 11.01 -39.68
N PRO A 179 -46.13 10.93 -38.66
CA PRO A 179 -47.55 11.30 -38.80
C PRO A 179 -47.79 12.81 -39.03
N ILE A 180 -46.93 13.69 -38.45
CA ILE A 180 -47.07 15.14 -38.61
C ILE A 180 -46.82 15.58 -40.06
N ARG A 181 -45.88 14.96 -40.73
CA ARG A 181 -45.55 15.28 -42.13
C ARG A 181 -46.67 14.87 -43.11
N ASN A 182 -47.47 13.86 -42.78
CA ASN A 182 -48.63 13.45 -43.60
C ASN A 182 -49.84 14.34 -43.36
N MET A 183 -49.99 15.04 -42.25
CA MET A 183 -51.07 15.96 -41.97
C MET A 183 -50.88 17.35 -42.64
N VAL A 184 -49.69 17.77 -43.01
CA VAL A 184 -49.35 19.05 -43.58
C VAL A 184 -49.50 19.00 -45.13
N ASN A 185 -49.54 17.81 -45.74
CA ASN A 185 -49.66 17.62 -47.21
C ASN A 185 -51.05 17.25 -47.67
N THR A 186 -52.10 17.41 -46.86
CA THR A 186 -53.53 17.32 -47.24
C THR A 186 -54.13 18.68 -47.09
#